data_c6d0fb4a6e3fede33d4e98fe344dc64c
#
_entry.id   c6d0fb4a6e3fede33d4e98fe344dc64c
#
_cell.length_a   1.000
_cell.length_b   1.000
_cell.length_c   1.000
_cell.angle_alpha   90.00
_cell.angle_beta   90.00
_cell.angle_gamma   90.00
#
_symmetry.space_group_name_H-M   'P 1'
#
loop_
_entity.id
_entity.type
_entity.pdbx_description
1 polymer ?
#
loop_
_entity_poly.entity_id
_entity_poly.type
_entity_poly.pdbx_seq_one_letter_code
_entity_poly.pdbx_strand_id
1 'polypeptide(L)'
;MARAAGFANINTDLIAGLPDDTYEGFCDTLQRIFTLSPESVTVHTLSMKRASNIMLQHRADYRVQDDAVRMVRHASQQLPQQGYRPYYLYRQSRTVGNQENVGWAKPGYEGLYNVYIMDETHTILACGAGGVSKLKKPNSDYLERIFNYKFPYEYNAGIAEMLKRKDAVADFYRTHCSE
;
A
#
# COMPACT_ATOMS: atom_id res chain seq x y z
N MET A 1 -12.11 18.76 4.82
CA MET A 1 -12.28 18.86 3.35
C MET A 1 -12.90 17.59 2.77
N ALA A 2 -12.30 16.38 2.83
CA ALA A 2 -12.85 15.16 2.21
C ALA A 2 -14.29 14.86 2.62
N ARG A 3 -14.60 14.85 3.92
CA ARG A 3 -16.01 14.66 4.41
C ARG A 3 -16.96 15.74 3.90
N ALA A 4 -16.53 17.00 3.88
CA ALA A 4 -17.34 18.09 3.34
C ALA A 4 -17.59 17.98 1.84
N ALA A 5 -16.72 17.27 1.12
CA ALA A 5 -16.89 16.94 -0.29
C ALA A 5 -17.72 15.65 -0.54
N GLY A 6 -18.25 15.04 0.53
CA GLY A 6 -19.16 13.89 0.43
C GLY A 6 -18.48 12.51 0.44
N PHE A 7 -17.15 12.41 0.66
CA PHE A 7 -16.50 11.12 0.79
C PHE A 7 -16.87 10.43 2.10
N ALA A 8 -17.46 9.24 2.02
CA ALA A 8 -17.89 8.45 3.17
C ALA A 8 -16.82 7.47 3.67
N ASN A 9 -15.87 7.08 2.81
CA ASN A 9 -14.77 6.20 3.16
C ASN A 9 -13.44 6.95 2.95
N ILE A 10 -12.77 7.27 4.05
CA ILE A 10 -11.53 8.04 4.06
C ILE A 10 -10.45 7.17 4.71
N ASN A 11 -9.37 6.97 3.98
CA ASN A 11 -8.16 6.35 4.51
C ASN A 11 -7.12 7.42 4.88
N THR A 12 -6.35 7.17 5.92
CA THR A 12 -5.18 7.97 6.28
C THR A 12 -3.97 7.08 6.40
N ASP A 13 -2.84 7.52 5.83
CA ASP A 13 -1.58 6.79 5.90
C ASP A 13 -0.66 7.46 6.92
N LEU A 14 -0.09 6.64 7.80
CA LEU A 14 0.96 7.02 8.75
C LEU A 14 2.26 6.30 8.36
N ILE A 15 3.40 6.96 8.53
CA ILE A 15 4.71 6.36 8.28
C ILE A 15 5.52 6.39 9.58
N ALA A 16 5.79 5.21 10.14
CA ALA A 16 6.67 5.05 11.30
C ALA A 16 8.14 5.08 10.87
N GLY A 17 8.98 5.75 11.65
CA GLY A 17 10.42 5.81 11.44
C GLY A 17 10.89 6.86 10.44
N LEU A 18 10.16 7.95 10.26
CA LEU A 18 10.66 9.11 9.51
C LEU A 18 11.83 9.75 10.27
N PRO A 19 12.89 10.23 9.56
CA PRO A 19 14.11 10.73 10.20
C PRO A 19 13.90 11.90 11.17
N ASP A 20 12.93 12.77 10.87
CA ASP A 20 12.67 13.99 11.64
C ASP A 20 11.46 13.85 12.58
N ASP A 21 10.92 12.62 12.73
CA ASP A 21 9.83 12.33 13.64
C ASP A 21 10.34 11.64 14.91
N THR A 22 9.60 11.84 16.00
CA THR A 22 9.87 11.21 17.28
C THR A 22 8.74 10.26 17.64
N TYR A 23 8.99 9.36 18.59
CA TYR A 23 7.94 8.49 19.12
C TYR A 23 6.75 9.31 19.67
N GLU A 24 7.03 10.39 20.40
CA GLU A 24 6.04 11.29 20.98
C GLU A 24 5.25 12.03 19.88
N GLY A 25 5.92 12.50 18.83
CA GLY A 25 5.30 13.13 17.65
C GLY A 25 4.36 12.19 16.92
N PHE A 26 4.78 10.94 16.73
CA PHE A 26 3.94 9.91 16.15
C PHE A 26 2.70 9.62 17.01
N CYS A 27 2.85 9.52 18.33
CA CYS A 27 1.73 9.32 19.26
C CYS A 27 0.72 10.48 19.19
N ASP A 28 1.19 11.74 19.18
CA ASP A 28 0.33 12.92 19.03
C ASP A 28 -0.40 12.90 17.66
N THR A 29 0.30 12.56 16.59
CA THR A 29 -0.29 12.42 15.26
C THR A 29 -1.41 11.36 15.27
N LEU A 30 -1.17 10.21 15.86
CA LEU A 30 -2.17 9.14 15.96
C LEU A 30 -3.42 9.61 16.75
N GLN A 31 -3.25 10.35 17.83
CA GLN A 31 -4.37 10.91 18.59
C GLN A 31 -5.18 11.92 17.77
N ARG A 32 -4.51 12.76 16.97
CA ARG A 32 -5.20 13.66 16.03
C ARG A 32 -5.96 12.92 14.97
N ILE A 33 -5.41 11.82 14.44
CA ILE A 33 -6.12 10.94 13.51
C ILE A 33 -7.40 10.37 14.16
N PHE A 34 -7.34 9.95 15.42
CA PHE A 34 -8.55 9.48 16.13
C PHE A 34 -9.63 10.56 16.26
N THR A 35 -9.25 11.82 16.47
CA THR A 35 -10.24 12.93 16.46
C THR A 35 -10.87 13.17 15.09
N LEU A 36 -10.14 12.93 14.00
CA LEU A 36 -10.68 13.00 12.65
C LEU A 36 -11.56 11.78 12.32
N SER A 37 -11.37 10.69 13.06
CA SER A 37 -12.16 9.46 12.97
C SER A 37 -12.32 8.92 11.53
N PRO A 38 -11.22 8.72 10.76
CA PRO A 38 -11.31 8.15 9.44
C PRO A 38 -11.89 6.72 9.49
N GLU A 39 -12.33 6.21 8.35
CA GLU A 39 -12.87 4.86 8.24
C GLU A 39 -11.76 3.80 8.23
N SER A 40 -10.58 4.17 7.71
CA SER A 40 -9.41 3.29 7.72
C SER A 40 -8.11 4.07 7.97
N VAL A 41 -7.13 3.36 8.50
CA VAL A 41 -5.78 3.88 8.79
C VAL A 41 -4.78 2.83 8.31
N THR A 42 -3.79 3.25 7.52
CA THR A 42 -2.67 2.38 7.17
C THR A 42 -1.43 2.84 7.91
N VAL A 43 -0.80 1.94 8.63
CA VAL A 43 0.47 2.19 9.31
C VAL A 43 1.59 1.56 8.48
N HIS A 44 2.35 2.42 7.81
CA HIS A 44 3.53 2.03 7.06
C HIS A 44 4.77 2.16 7.91
N THR A 45 5.78 1.37 7.61
CA THR A 45 7.13 1.55 8.13
C THR A 45 8.04 2.05 7.01
N LEU A 46 8.85 3.05 7.30
CA LEU A 46 9.78 3.61 6.32
C LEU A 46 10.63 2.50 5.69
N SER A 47 10.59 2.42 4.36
CA SER A 47 11.44 1.50 3.59
C SER A 47 12.57 2.26 2.92
N MET A 48 13.81 1.91 3.28
CA MET A 48 15.03 2.56 2.79
C MET A 48 15.41 2.04 1.41
N LYS A 49 15.04 2.78 0.36
CA LYS A 49 15.44 2.43 -1.02
C LYS A 49 16.85 2.95 -1.32
N ARG A 50 17.68 2.15 -2.01
CA ARG A 50 19.10 2.49 -2.32
C ARG A 50 19.31 3.86 -2.98
N ALA A 51 18.34 4.32 -3.77
CA ALA A 51 18.41 5.58 -4.52
C ALA A 51 17.65 6.73 -3.84
N SER A 52 17.22 6.58 -2.58
CA SER A 52 16.53 7.67 -1.88
C SER A 52 17.54 8.66 -1.30
N ASN A 53 17.21 9.95 -1.37
CA ASN A 53 18.03 11.01 -0.75
C ASN A 53 18.19 10.80 0.76
N ILE A 54 17.23 10.17 1.41
CA ILE A 54 17.27 9.80 2.82
C ILE A 54 18.45 8.86 3.11
N MET A 55 18.69 7.87 2.22
CA MET A 55 19.85 6.97 2.37
C MET A 55 21.18 7.69 2.18
N LEU A 56 21.22 8.73 1.35
CA LEU A 56 22.44 9.49 1.07
C LEU A 56 22.79 10.47 2.20
N GLN A 57 21.80 10.96 2.91
CA GLN A 57 21.94 12.00 3.93
C GLN A 57 21.95 11.47 5.36
N HIS A 58 21.28 10.37 5.64
CA HIS A 58 21.19 9.79 6.98
C HIS A 58 21.79 8.39 7.00
N ARG A 59 22.92 8.24 7.70
CA ARG A 59 23.40 6.95 8.14
C ARG A 59 22.31 6.33 9.03
N ALA A 60 22.10 5.00 8.91
CA ALA A 60 21.18 4.24 9.75
C ALA A 60 21.44 4.55 11.23
N ASP A 61 20.65 5.46 11.80
CA ASP A 61 20.67 5.70 13.24
C ASP A 61 19.85 4.59 13.88
N TYR A 62 20.47 3.83 14.78
CA TYR A 62 19.80 2.76 15.54
C TYR A 62 18.58 3.28 16.31
N ARG A 63 18.59 4.54 16.74
CA ARG A 63 17.45 5.18 17.42
C ARG A 63 16.21 5.19 16.56
N VAL A 64 16.35 5.49 15.27
CA VAL A 64 15.23 5.50 14.32
C VAL A 64 14.61 4.11 14.19
N GLN A 65 15.42 3.04 14.30
CA GLN A 65 14.92 1.67 14.24
C GLN A 65 14.10 1.32 15.48
N ASP A 66 14.59 1.65 16.66
CA ASP A 66 13.91 1.37 17.93
C ASP A 66 12.61 2.19 18.03
N ASP A 67 12.64 3.45 17.65
CA ASP A 67 11.46 4.31 17.66
C ASP A 67 10.41 3.84 16.64
N ALA A 68 10.79 3.41 15.44
CA ALA A 68 9.86 2.84 14.48
C ALA A 68 9.14 1.59 15.03
N VAL A 69 9.86 0.70 15.73
CA VAL A 69 9.27 -0.48 16.38
C VAL A 69 8.28 -0.04 17.47
N ARG A 70 8.64 0.95 18.28
CA ARG A 70 7.77 1.49 19.34
C ARG A 70 6.51 2.13 18.76
N MET A 71 6.65 2.92 17.67
CA MET A 71 5.54 3.58 16.95
C MET A 71 4.55 2.54 16.41
N VAL A 72 5.03 1.52 15.70
CA VAL A 72 4.18 0.45 15.15
C VAL A 72 3.47 -0.32 16.27
N ARG A 73 4.20 -0.67 17.33
CA ARG A 73 3.61 -1.35 18.51
C ARG A 73 2.52 -0.48 19.15
N HIS A 74 2.79 0.82 19.34
CA HIS A 74 1.81 1.74 19.91
C HIS A 74 0.54 1.81 19.05
N ALA A 75 0.68 1.99 17.75
CA ALA A 75 -0.46 2.00 16.83
C ALA A 75 -1.26 0.69 16.90
N SER A 76 -0.59 -0.46 16.92
CA SER A 76 -1.23 -1.77 17.02
C SER A 76 -1.98 -1.99 18.33
N GLN A 77 -1.60 -1.31 19.40
CA GLN A 77 -2.29 -1.34 20.68
C GLN A 77 -3.48 -0.36 20.73
N GLN A 78 -3.35 0.81 20.12
CA GLN A 78 -4.35 1.88 20.21
C GLN A 78 -5.49 1.73 19.20
N LEU A 79 -5.18 1.31 17.96
CA LEU A 79 -6.18 1.19 16.89
C LEU A 79 -7.35 0.25 17.25
N PRO A 80 -7.14 -0.94 17.84
CA PRO A 80 -8.25 -1.79 18.28
C PRO A 80 -9.15 -1.14 19.33
N GLN A 81 -8.59 -0.33 20.23
CA GLN A 81 -9.35 0.40 21.26
C GLN A 81 -10.29 1.47 20.67
N GLN A 82 -9.97 1.92 19.45
CA GLN A 82 -10.78 2.88 18.67
C GLN A 82 -11.70 2.20 17.64
N GLY A 83 -11.87 0.87 17.74
CA GLY A 83 -12.78 0.09 16.91
C GLY A 83 -12.25 -0.30 15.55
N TYR A 84 -10.95 -0.09 15.28
CA TYR A 84 -10.33 -0.56 14.05
C TYR A 84 -9.89 -2.02 14.18
N ARG A 85 -9.94 -2.75 13.06
CA ARG A 85 -9.45 -4.13 12.92
C ARG A 85 -8.43 -4.22 11.81
N PRO A 86 -7.36 -5.02 11.95
CA PRO A 86 -6.44 -5.27 10.85
C PRO A 86 -7.16 -6.05 9.76
N TYR A 87 -6.99 -5.67 8.48
CA TYR A 87 -7.64 -6.37 7.38
C TYR A 87 -6.68 -6.77 6.25
N TYR A 88 -5.49 -6.17 6.20
CA TYR A 88 -4.40 -6.64 5.36
C TYR A 88 -3.05 -6.27 5.98
N LEU A 89 -2.03 -7.02 5.61
CA LEU A 89 -0.65 -6.72 5.97
C LEU A 89 0.29 -7.10 4.81
N TYR A 90 1.39 -6.40 4.70
CA TYR A 90 2.47 -6.77 3.80
C TYR A 90 3.81 -6.29 4.33
N ARG A 91 4.87 -6.99 3.92
CA ARG A 91 6.24 -6.61 4.28
C ARG A 91 6.99 -6.14 3.05
N GLN A 92 7.64 -5.00 3.16
CA GLN A 92 8.61 -4.54 2.18
C GLN A 92 10.02 -4.93 2.61
N SER A 93 10.90 -5.13 1.63
CA SER A 93 12.32 -5.31 1.93
C SER A 93 12.92 -4.01 2.48
N ARG A 94 13.81 -4.13 3.50
CA ARG A 94 14.55 -3.00 4.10
C ARG A 94 13.66 -1.98 4.80
N THR A 95 12.59 -2.42 5.42
CA THR A 95 11.84 -1.58 6.37
C THR A 95 12.67 -1.35 7.62
N VAL A 96 12.59 -0.14 8.14
CA VAL A 96 13.23 0.22 9.42
C VAL A 96 12.68 -0.68 10.52
N GLY A 97 13.57 -1.27 11.35
CA GLY A 97 13.18 -2.21 12.39
C GLY A 97 12.51 -3.50 11.88
N ASN A 98 12.61 -3.81 10.58
CA ASN A 98 12.03 -5.02 9.93
C ASN A 98 10.53 -5.22 10.22
N GLN A 99 9.79 -4.11 10.34
CA GLN A 99 8.36 -4.11 10.66
C GLN A 99 7.49 -4.35 9.41
N GLU A 100 6.26 -4.76 9.63
CA GLU A 100 5.23 -4.94 8.61
C GLU A 100 4.40 -3.67 8.46
N ASN A 101 3.83 -3.48 7.27
CA ASN A 101 2.81 -2.46 7.01
C ASN A 101 1.45 -3.09 7.22
N VAL A 102 0.60 -2.45 8.00
CA VAL A 102 -0.73 -2.99 8.36
C VAL A 102 -1.81 -1.97 8.03
N GLY A 103 -2.81 -2.42 7.28
CA GLY A 103 -4.04 -1.67 7.06
C GLY A 103 -5.09 -2.02 8.11
N TRP A 104 -5.65 -1.00 8.73
CA TRP A 104 -6.67 -1.07 9.75
C TRP A 104 -7.94 -0.40 9.27
N ALA A 105 -9.10 -1.01 9.47
CA ALA A 105 -10.39 -0.44 9.09
C ALA A 105 -11.44 -0.64 10.20
N LYS A 106 -12.40 0.27 10.25
CA LYS A 106 -13.65 0.00 10.95
C LYS A 106 -14.42 -1.08 10.19
N PRO A 107 -15.19 -1.96 10.85
CA PRO A 107 -15.94 -3.01 10.18
C PRO A 107 -16.83 -2.47 9.04
N GLY A 108 -16.71 -3.06 7.86
CA GLY A 108 -17.46 -2.65 6.65
C GLY A 108 -16.80 -1.55 5.81
N TYR A 109 -15.60 -1.08 6.21
CA TYR A 109 -14.84 -0.05 5.49
C TYR A 109 -13.49 -0.56 4.97
N GLU A 110 -13.32 -1.87 4.88
CA GLU A 110 -12.13 -2.50 4.32
C GLU A 110 -11.94 -2.07 2.87
N GLY A 111 -10.74 -1.65 2.52
CA GLY A 111 -10.39 -1.24 1.15
C GLY A 111 -10.34 -2.46 0.22
N LEU A 112 -11.35 -2.67 -0.60
CA LEU A 112 -11.46 -3.84 -1.48
C LEU A 112 -10.24 -3.99 -2.40
N TYR A 113 -9.69 -2.88 -2.91
CA TYR A 113 -8.47 -2.93 -3.71
C TYR A 113 -7.30 -3.57 -2.96
N ASN A 114 -7.10 -3.20 -1.69
CA ASN A 114 -6.03 -3.75 -0.86
C ASN A 114 -6.24 -5.25 -0.62
N VAL A 115 -7.48 -5.67 -0.36
CA VAL A 115 -7.83 -7.09 -0.22
C VAL A 115 -7.52 -7.84 -1.51
N TYR A 116 -8.02 -7.39 -2.64
CA TYR A 116 -7.85 -8.09 -3.93
C TYR A 116 -6.41 -8.17 -4.40
N ILE A 117 -5.59 -7.12 -4.16
CA ILE A 117 -4.18 -7.12 -4.57
C ILE A 117 -3.31 -8.03 -3.69
N MET A 118 -3.65 -8.16 -2.40
CA MET A 118 -2.94 -9.02 -1.45
C MET A 118 -3.36 -10.49 -1.60
N ASP A 119 -4.64 -10.74 -1.80
CA ASP A 119 -5.23 -12.07 -1.87
C ASP A 119 -5.07 -12.73 -3.25
N GLU A 120 -4.74 -11.93 -4.27
CA GLU A 120 -4.56 -12.35 -5.67
C GLU A 120 -5.76 -13.15 -6.21
N THR A 121 -6.97 -12.88 -5.71
CA THR A 121 -8.21 -13.57 -6.11
C THR A 121 -8.87 -12.98 -7.33
N HIS A 122 -8.53 -11.76 -7.70
CA HIS A 122 -9.16 -11.00 -8.79
C HIS A 122 -8.16 -10.55 -9.85
N THR A 123 -8.64 -10.44 -11.08
CA THR A 123 -7.91 -9.72 -12.12
C THR A 123 -7.88 -8.23 -11.80
N ILE A 124 -6.69 -7.64 -11.88
CA ILE A 124 -6.47 -6.20 -11.68
C ILE A 124 -5.82 -5.64 -12.93
N LEU A 125 -6.48 -4.70 -13.57
CA LEU A 125 -5.92 -3.98 -14.73
C LEU A 125 -5.25 -2.69 -14.25
N ALA A 126 -3.98 -2.52 -14.58
CA ALA A 126 -3.19 -1.37 -14.18
C ALA A 126 -2.98 -0.39 -15.33
N CYS A 127 -3.16 0.90 -15.05
CA CYS A 127 -2.79 2.02 -15.91
C CYS A 127 -1.58 2.75 -15.32
N GLY A 128 -0.87 3.52 -16.15
CA GLY A 128 0.26 4.35 -15.75
C GLY A 128 1.61 3.63 -15.76
N ALA A 129 2.67 4.45 -15.68
CA ALA A 129 4.05 3.97 -15.65
C ALA A 129 4.30 3.11 -14.41
N GLY A 130 5.01 2.01 -14.59
CA GLY A 130 5.32 1.05 -13.52
C GLY A 130 4.12 0.19 -13.08
N GLY A 131 2.95 0.39 -13.66
CA GLY A 131 1.77 -0.43 -13.37
C GLY A 131 1.94 -1.87 -13.83
N VAL A 132 1.36 -2.81 -13.08
CA VAL A 132 1.38 -4.25 -13.41
C VAL A 132 -0.05 -4.76 -13.37
N SER A 133 -0.58 -5.15 -14.53
CA SER A 133 -1.85 -5.87 -14.59
C SER A 133 -1.63 -7.32 -14.15
N LYS A 134 -2.52 -7.83 -13.31
CA LYS A 134 -2.57 -9.21 -12.86
C LYS A 134 -3.81 -9.87 -13.46
N LEU A 135 -3.63 -10.90 -14.25
CA LEU A 135 -4.71 -11.68 -14.85
C LEU A 135 -4.88 -12.98 -14.09
N LYS A 136 -6.01 -13.13 -13.43
CA LYS A 136 -6.33 -14.30 -12.62
C LYS A 136 -7.18 -15.30 -13.41
N LYS A 137 -6.71 -16.55 -13.53
CA LYS A 137 -7.52 -17.63 -14.09
C LYS A 137 -8.62 -17.99 -13.09
N PRO A 138 -9.90 -18.08 -13.53
CA PRO A 138 -10.98 -18.49 -12.66
C PRO A 138 -10.74 -19.88 -12.03
N ASN A 139 -11.13 -20.04 -10.77
CA ASN A 139 -11.02 -21.28 -10.01
C ASN A 139 -9.62 -21.94 -10.02
N SER A 140 -8.55 -21.14 -10.07
CA SER A 140 -7.17 -21.61 -10.14
C SER A 140 -6.24 -20.62 -9.43
N ASP A 141 -5.08 -21.09 -8.97
CA ASP A 141 -4.01 -20.22 -8.45
C ASP A 141 -3.13 -19.60 -9.55
N TYR A 142 -3.40 -19.94 -10.81
CA TYR A 142 -2.63 -19.40 -11.94
C TYR A 142 -2.88 -17.91 -12.11
N LEU A 143 -1.78 -17.16 -12.21
CA LEU A 143 -1.78 -15.71 -12.36
C LEU A 143 -0.70 -15.29 -13.35
N GLU A 144 -1.09 -14.49 -14.33
CA GLU A 144 -0.19 -13.90 -15.32
C GLU A 144 -0.05 -12.39 -15.09
N ARG A 145 1.13 -11.83 -15.40
CA ARG A 145 1.42 -10.40 -15.20
C ARG A 145 1.79 -9.72 -16.50
N ILE A 146 1.14 -8.58 -16.78
CA ILE A 146 1.46 -7.71 -17.92
C ILE A 146 2.04 -6.41 -17.36
N PHE A 147 3.30 -6.13 -17.70
CA PHE A 147 4.03 -4.98 -17.20
C PHE A 147 3.89 -3.78 -18.14
N ASN A 148 3.62 -2.61 -17.58
CA ASN A 148 3.80 -1.35 -18.26
C ASN A 148 5.27 -0.90 -18.20
N TYR A 149 5.69 0.03 -19.07
CA TYR A 149 7.01 0.64 -18.94
C TYR A 149 7.16 1.29 -17.57
N LYS A 150 8.36 1.14 -16.99
CA LYS A 150 8.61 1.53 -15.60
C LYS A 150 8.67 3.05 -15.43
N PHE A 151 9.27 3.74 -16.38
CA PHE A 151 9.52 5.17 -16.28
C PHE A 151 8.44 5.98 -17.01
N PRO A 152 7.99 7.13 -16.44
CA PRO A 152 6.92 7.94 -17.04
C PRO A 152 7.21 8.38 -18.49
N TYR A 153 8.45 8.77 -18.79
CA TYR A 153 8.82 9.19 -20.13
C TYR A 153 8.75 8.05 -21.17
N GLU A 154 9.15 6.83 -20.78
CA GLU A 154 9.03 5.64 -21.64
C GLU A 154 7.57 5.25 -21.85
N TYR A 155 6.77 5.31 -20.77
CA TYR A 155 5.34 5.02 -20.83
C TYR A 155 4.61 5.98 -21.77
N ASN A 156 4.89 7.28 -21.65
CA ASN A 156 4.25 8.29 -22.49
C ASN A 156 4.68 8.18 -23.98
N ALA A 157 5.97 7.98 -24.23
CA ALA A 157 6.48 7.80 -25.58
C ALA A 157 6.00 6.49 -26.23
N GLY A 158 5.83 5.43 -25.42
CA GLY A 158 5.43 4.10 -25.87
C GLY A 158 3.97 3.75 -25.64
N ILE A 159 3.07 4.72 -25.53
CA ILE A 159 1.65 4.46 -25.19
C ILE A 159 0.96 3.47 -26.14
N ALA A 160 1.27 3.53 -27.43
CA ALA A 160 0.72 2.60 -28.41
C ALA A 160 1.12 1.15 -28.13
N GLU A 161 2.36 0.90 -27.73
CA GLU A 161 2.83 -0.42 -27.31
C GLU A 161 2.14 -0.84 -26.01
N MET A 162 1.93 0.07 -25.04
CA MET A 162 1.23 -0.24 -23.81
C MET A 162 -0.23 -0.63 -24.06
N LEU A 163 -0.90 0.01 -25.00
CA LEU A 163 -2.26 -0.35 -25.41
C LEU A 163 -2.27 -1.75 -26.07
N LYS A 164 -1.33 -2.02 -26.99
CA LYS A 164 -1.18 -3.34 -27.63
C LYS A 164 -0.95 -4.46 -26.60
N ARG A 165 -0.16 -4.23 -25.55
CA ARG A 165 0.04 -5.22 -24.49
C ARG A 165 -1.27 -5.56 -23.76
N LYS A 166 -2.26 -4.67 -23.74
CA LYS A 166 -3.56 -4.94 -23.13
C LYS A 166 -4.43 -5.90 -23.96
N ASP A 167 -4.12 -6.11 -25.22
CA ASP A 167 -4.79 -7.13 -26.06
C ASP A 167 -4.59 -8.53 -25.46
N ALA A 168 -3.45 -8.78 -24.79
CA ALA A 168 -3.18 -10.01 -24.08
C ALA A 168 -4.23 -10.34 -22.98
N VAL A 169 -4.98 -9.35 -22.48
CA VAL A 169 -6.08 -9.58 -21.54
C VAL A 169 -7.19 -10.42 -22.19
N ALA A 170 -7.61 -10.03 -23.40
CA ALA A 170 -8.64 -10.76 -24.14
C ALA A 170 -8.15 -12.17 -24.53
N ASP A 171 -6.88 -12.29 -24.93
CA ASP A 171 -6.27 -13.57 -25.28
C ASP A 171 -6.21 -14.52 -24.09
N PHE A 172 -5.83 -13.99 -22.92
CA PHE A 172 -5.79 -14.75 -21.67
C PHE A 172 -7.17 -15.37 -21.36
N TYR A 173 -8.23 -14.58 -21.42
CA TYR A 173 -9.57 -15.06 -21.09
C TYR A 173 -10.13 -15.98 -22.17
N ARG A 174 -9.83 -15.76 -23.45
CA ARG A 174 -10.17 -16.72 -24.52
C ARG A 174 -9.51 -18.08 -24.27
N THR A 175 -8.26 -18.09 -23.81
CA THR A 175 -7.52 -19.33 -23.57
C THR A 175 -7.97 -20.06 -22.30
N HIS A 176 -8.36 -19.31 -21.27
CA HIS A 176 -8.58 -19.89 -19.93
C HIS A 176 -10.05 -19.94 -19.48
N CYS A 177 -10.97 -19.31 -20.23
CA CYS A 177 -12.41 -19.29 -19.90
C CYS A 177 -13.30 -19.80 -21.06
N SER A 178 -12.71 -20.34 -22.13
CA SER A 178 -13.47 -21.01 -23.18
C SER A 178 -13.84 -22.42 -22.70
N GLU A 179 -15.03 -22.57 -22.18
CA GLU A 179 -15.79 -23.82 -22.11
C GLU A 179 -17.07 -23.69 -22.93
#